data_aa1e70bccd7f3bb364e3af125f0a9a2c
#
_entry.id   aa1e70bccd7f3bb364e3af125f0a9a2c
#
_cell.length_a   1.000
_cell.length_b   1.000
_cell.length_c   1.000
_cell.angle_alpha   90.00
_cell.angle_beta   90.00
_cell.angle_gamma   90.00
#
_symmetry.space_group_name_H-M   'P 1'
#
loop_
_entity.id
_entity.type
_entity.pdbx_description
1 polymer ?
#
loop_
_entity_poly.entity_id
_entity_poly.type
_entity_poly.pdbx_seq_one_letter_code
_entity_poly.pdbx_strand_id
1 'polypeptide(L)'
;MKLFHKLFKSNRKIEQADLTTISRTEVFEGVSIPGIIHNWQYHFTDLQVYSDGLISCWEMVDLKMFKSKLDKGWVVTSIPDGEAISIFSLGCWNIEQGEWKHTKETLYNYVYSLVKQLNPALENLHDYKGVNSKMIGKVNVSKHFMPNPKPYHLEDSSSLFSEKKYGAKFHLFYRSDDAKTYLVELSLYQSGSIELCNLPIRKILNFEELDELAKKGILTTEPKVGEVVTILNLGTFKIMSGSGVDIKFKINELTNKFNELNGKENSISKCARIFDEYKENPSKRLRDELKVAYEEVPEHQRIFVGTMDTKDYEVRQVIYGDIVKKEWEEYYGYEYPYDDMPKSIDES
;
A
#
# COMPACT_ATOMS: atom_id res chain seq x y z
N MET A 1 16.33 5.04 31.31
CA MET A 1 15.03 4.40 31.06
C MET A 1 13.81 5.17 31.55
N LYS A 2 13.91 6.07 32.53
CA LYS A 2 12.80 6.96 32.98
C LYS A 2 12.63 8.25 32.14
N LEU A 3 13.52 8.54 31.20
CA LEU A 3 13.48 9.78 30.40
C LEU A 3 12.49 9.71 29.21
N PHE A 4 12.31 8.56 28.62
CA PHE A 4 11.40 8.40 27.46
C PHE A 4 9.93 8.63 27.80
N HIS A 5 9.51 8.25 28.99
CA HIS A 5 8.11 8.42 29.42
C HIS A 5 7.73 9.87 29.72
N LYS A 6 8.71 10.75 29.95
CA LYS A 6 8.47 12.17 30.27
C LYS A 6 8.37 13.06 29.02
N LEU A 7 9.00 12.66 27.91
CA LEU A 7 8.98 13.41 26.65
C LEU A 7 7.62 13.36 25.94
N PHE A 8 6.88 12.26 26.09
CA PHE A 8 5.55 12.13 25.50
C PHE A 8 4.41 12.76 26.32
N LYS A 9 4.66 13.16 27.57
CA LYS A 9 3.62 13.71 28.48
C LYS A 9 3.53 15.23 28.50
N SER A 10 4.46 15.99 27.94
CA SER A 10 4.55 17.42 28.26
C SER A 10 4.03 18.41 27.23
N ASN A 11 3.65 18.00 26.00
CA ASN A 11 3.10 18.95 25.02
C ASN A 11 1.88 18.36 24.27
N ARG A 12 0.82 18.13 25.02
CA ARG A 12 -0.48 17.77 24.43
C ARG A 12 -1.18 19.03 23.97
N LYS A 13 -1.10 19.31 22.70
CA LYS A 13 -2.16 19.95 21.91
C LYS A 13 -1.79 19.85 20.42
N ILE A 14 -1.64 18.66 19.89
CA ILE A 14 -1.63 18.42 18.43
C ILE A 14 -2.02 16.95 18.27
N GLU A 15 -2.96 16.69 17.43
CA GLU A 15 -3.38 15.54 16.66
C GLU A 15 -2.31 14.41 16.43
N GLN A 16 -1.52 14.09 17.46
CA GLN A 16 -0.45 13.06 17.38
C GLN A 16 -0.98 11.63 17.64
N ALA A 17 -2.26 11.50 18.02
CA ALA A 17 -2.83 10.19 18.36
C ALA A 17 -2.96 9.24 17.15
N ASP A 18 -2.82 9.77 15.91
CA ASP A 18 -3.21 9.05 14.69
C ASP A 18 -2.05 8.70 13.75
N LEU A 19 -0.80 8.96 14.12
CA LEU A 19 0.33 8.57 13.30
C LEU A 19 0.74 7.12 13.61
N THR A 20 0.81 6.28 12.57
CA THR A 20 1.34 4.93 12.71
C THR A 20 2.83 4.99 13.01
N THR A 21 3.25 4.43 14.14
CA THR A 21 4.68 4.27 14.46
C THR A 21 5.24 3.13 13.63
N ILE A 22 6.33 3.40 12.92
CA ILE A 22 7.07 2.43 12.12
C ILE A 22 8.52 2.39 12.56
N SER A 23 9.20 1.29 12.28
CA SER A 23 10.63 1.18 12.53
C SER A 23 11.34 0.68 11.28
N ARG A 24 12.43 1.35 10.91
CA ARG A 24 13.27 0.99 9.76
C ARG A 24 14.24 -0.11 10.10
N THR A 25 14.82 -0.02 11.28
CA THR A 25 15.70 -0.99 11.89
C THR A 25 15.40 -1.04 13.39
N GLU A 26 16.08 -1.89 14.15
CA GLU A 26 15.98 -1.88 15.62
C GLU A 26 16.43 -0.55 16.27
N VAL A 27 17.16 0.28 15.53
CA VAL A 27 17.78 1.52 16.02
C VAL A 27 16.99 2.76 15.59
N PHE A 28 16.36 2.74 14.40
CA PHE A 28 15.72 3.93 13.82
C PHE A 28 14.21 3.83 13.89
N GLU A 29 13.61 4.79 14.56
CA GLU A 29 12.17 4.95 14.67
C GLU A 29 11.66 5.95 13.63
N GLY A 30 10.41 5.81 13.23
CA GLY A 30 9.78 6.69 12.27
C GLY A 30 8.27 6.81 12.46
N VAL A 31 7.69 7.73 11.71
CA VAL A 31 6.25 7.94 11.62
C VAL A 31 5.82 7.95 10.15
N SER A 32 4.60 7.51 9.90
CA SER A 32 3.98 7.54 8.58
C SER A 32 2.97 8.67 8.52
N ILE A 33 3.02 9.47 7.46
CA ILE A 33 2.08 10.55 7.20
C ILE A 33 1.54 10.44 5.77
N PRO A 34 0.30 10.86 5.50
CA PRO A 34 -0.24 10.87 4.15
C PRO A 34 0.48 11.89 3.27
N GLY A 35 0.66 11.53 2.00
CA GLY A 35 1.29 12.39 1.00
C GLY A 35 0.80 12.10 -0.40
N ILE A 36 1.24 12.91 -1.34
CA ILE A 36 0.92 12.76 -2.77
C ILE A 36 2.21 12.83 -3.58
N ILE A 37 2.39 11.88 -4.48
CA ILE A 37 3.47 11.90 -5.47
C ILE A 37 2.85 12.15 -6.85
N HIS A 38 3.49 13.02 -7.64
CA HIS A 38 3.15 13.25 -9.03
C HIS A 38 4.22 12.61 -9.93
N ASN A 39 3.81 11.53 -10.59
CA ASN A 39 4.60 10.84 -11.60
C ASN A 39 3.68 10.52 -12.78
N TRP A 40 3.51 11.46 -13.71
CA TRP A 40 2.51 11.49 -14.79
C TRP A 40 1.06 11.50 -14.29
N GLN A 41 0.80 10.87 -13.13
CA GLN A 41 -0.47 10.84 -12.40
C GLN A 41 -0.22 11.21 -10.94
N TYR A 42 -1.27 11.59 -10.22
CA TYR A 42 -1.21 11.86 -8.79
C TYR A 42 -1.47 10.55 -8.04
N HIS A 43 -0.52 10.17 -7.22
CA HIS A 43 -0.57 8.95 -6.42
C HIS A 43 -0.62 9.31 -4.94
N PHE A 44 -1.65 8.84 -4.26
CA PHE A 44 -1.63 8.82 -2.81
C PHE A 44 -0.56 7.85 -2.32
N THR A 45 0.20 8.24 -1.32
CA THR A 45 1.23 7.43 -0.71
C THR A 45 1.42 7.80 0.75
N ASP A 46 2.04 6.92 1.50
CA ASP A 46 2.54 7.21 2.84
C ASP A 46 3.98 7.71 2.74
N LEU A 47 4.21 8.93 3.22
CA LEU A 47 5.55 9.44 3.46
C LEU A 47 6.04 8.92 4.80
N GLN A 48 7.13 8.16 4.81
CA GLN A 48 7.70 7.62 6.03
C GLN A 48 8.86 8.50 6.47
N VAL A 49 8.75 9.11 7.64
CA VAL A 49 9.72 10.06 8.19
C VAL A 49 10.46 9.38 9.34
N TYR A 50 11.79 9.33 9.29
CA TYR A 50 12.62 8.62 10.25
C TYR A 50 13.46 9.57 11.13
N SER A 51 13.84 9.06 12.31
CA SER A 51 14.62 9.83 13.30
C SER A 51 16.00 10.27 12.82
N ASP A 52 16.58 9.57 11.84
CA ASP A 52 17.87 9.94 11.23
C ASP A 52 17.71 10.94 10.06
N GLY A 53 16.51 11.50 9.88
CA GLY A 53 16.23 12.51 8.85
C GLY A 53 16.02 11.96 7.46
N LEU A 54 15.95 10.62 7.29
CA LEU A 54 15.54 10.02 6.04
C LEU A 54 14.02 10.05 5.87
N ILE A 55 13.58 10.27 4.65
CA ILE A 55 12.17 10.25 4.25
C ILE A 55 12.01 9.27 3.09
N SER A 56 11.04 8.35 3.20
CA SER A 56 10.61 7.51 2.09
C SER A 56 9.47 8.19 1.34
N CYS A 57 9.70 8.46 0.06
CA CYS A 57 8.71 9.03 -0.88
C CYS A 57 8.84 8.32 -2.24
N TRP A 58 8.66 6.99 -2.25
CA TRP A 58 9.03 6.00 -3.26
C TRP A 58 10.55 5.78 -3.39
N GLU A 59 11.32 6.78 -3.03
CA GLU A 59 12.76 6.70 -2.85
C GLU A 59 13.09 7.12 -1.41
N MET A 60 14.18 6.60 -0.88
CA MET A 60 14.72 7.05 0.40
C MET A 60 15.58 8.28 0.16
N VAL A 61 15.21 9.41 0.73
CA VAL A 61 15.89 10.70 0.56
C VAL A 61 16.18 11.37 1.90
N ASP A 62 17.19 12.22 1.96
CA ASP A 62 17.42 13.08 3.11
C ASP A 62 16.53 14.34 3.07
N LEU A 63 16.55 15.15 4.12
CA LEU A 63 15.76 16.39 4.22
C LEU A 63 16.04 17.37 3.07
N LYS A 64 17.29 17.48 2.61
CA LYS A 64 17.66 18.37 1.51
C LYS A 64 17.11 17.89 0.17
N MET A 65 17.22 16.58 -0.09
CA MET A 65 16.65 15.97 -1.28
C MET A 65 15.12 16.00 -1.23
N PHE A 66 14.51 15.80 -0.05
CA PHE A 66 13.06 15.91 0.11
C PHE A 66 12.57 17.32 -0.25
N LYS A 67 13.28 18.37 0.21
CA LYS A 67 12.97 19.75 -0.22
C LYS A 67 13.06 19.91 -1.74
N SER A 68 14.10 19.36 -2.36
CA SER A 68 14.25 19.39 -3.83
C SER A 68 13.11 18.63 -4.54
N LYS A 69 12.62 17.50 -3.97
CA LYS A 69 11.47 16.76 -4.51
C LYS A 69 10.18 17.59 -4.44
N LEU A 70 9.98 18.35 -3.37
CA LEU A 70 8.87 19.30 -3.25
C LEU A 70 8.99 20.45 -4.27
N ASP A 71 10.16 21.05 -4.40
CA ASP A 71 10.41 22.18 -5.32
C ASP A 71 10.17 21.76 -6.78
N LYS A 72 10.62 20.55 -7.15
CA LYS A 72 10.47 19.98 -8.51
C LYS A 72 9.07 19.40 -8.78
N GLY A 73 8.18 19.34 -7.79
CA GLY A 73 6.84 18.80 -7.97
C GLY A 73 6.77 17.27 -8.07
N TRP A 74 7.76 16.55 -7.57
CA TRP A 74 7.69 15.10 -7.38
C TRP A 74 6.81 14.76 -6.18
N VAL A 75 7.06 15.36 -5.02
CA VAL A 75 6.11 15.39 -3.92
C VAL A 75 5.29 16.66 -4.07
N VAL A 76 3.97 16.52 -4.07
CA VAL A 76 3.04 17.63 -4.26
C VAL A 76 2.13 17.78 -3.03
N THR A 77 1.58 18.97 -2.87
CA THR A 77 0.72 19.31 -1.73
C THR A 77 -0.73 19.50 -2.12
N SER A 78 -1.02 19.41 -3.42
CA SER A 78 -2.37 19.55 -3.97
C SER A 78 -2.51 18.79 -5.27
N ILE A 79 -3.73 18.49 -5.63
CA ILE A 79 -4.13 17.93 -6.92
C ILE A 79 -5.06 18.96 -7.54
N PRO A 80 -4.83 19.38 -8.80
CA PRO A 80 -5.72 20.31 -9.51
C PRO A 80 -7.13 19.72 -9.67
N ASP A 81 -8.12 20.58 -9.71
CA ASP A 81 -9.51 20.19 -9.98
C ASP A 81 -9.61 19.52 -11.37
N GLY A 82 -10.36 18.46 -11.49
CA GLY A 82 -10.50 17.63 -12.68
C GLY A 82 -9.46 16.52 -12.83
N GLU A 83 -8.35 16.58 -12.12
CA GLU A 83 -7.30 15.55 -12.17
C GLU A 83 -7.65 14.36 -11.28
N ALA A 84 -6.98 13.23 -11.53
CA ALA A 84 -7.24 11.98 -10.82
C ALA A 84 -6.23 11.71 -9.71
N ILE A 85 -6.72 11.15 -8.59
CA ILE A 85 -5.88 10.53 -7.55
C ILE A 85 -5.95 9.02 -7.67
N SER A 86 -4.80 8.38 -7.79
CA SER A 86 -4.65 6.93 -7.75
C SER A 86 -4.23 6.50 -6.35
N ILE A 87 -4.91 5.51 -5.78
CA ILE A 87 -4.59 4.92 -4.48
C ILE A 87 -4.26 3.45 -4.70
N PHE A 88 -3.03 3.07 -4.38
CA PHE A 88 -2.52 1.73 -4.66
C PHE A 88 -3.44 0.63 -4.12
N SER A 89 -3.72 -0.37 -4.94
CA SER A 89 -4.62 -1.51 -4.67
C SER A 89 -6.04 -1.13 -4.21
N LEU A 90 -6.46 0.13 -4.37
CA LEU A 90 -7.80 0.59 -4.03
C LEU A 90 -8.57 1.11 -5.23
N GLY A 91 -7.99 2.00 -6.03
CA GLY A 91 -8.65 2.54 -7.21
C GLY A 91 -8.13 3.90 -7.66
N CYS A 92 -8.90 4.54 -8.54
CA CYS A 92 -8.57 5.84 -9.10
C CYS A 92 -9.83 6.72 -9.21
N TRP A 93 -9.74 7.97 -8.75
CA TRP A 93 -10.87 8.90 -8.74
C TRP A 93 -10.47 10.28 -9.23
N ASN A 94 -11.28 10.83 -10.11
CA ASN A 94 -11.18 12.23 -10.51
C ASN A 94 -11.75 13.13 -9.40
N ILE A 95 -11.05 14.21 -9.12
CA ILE A 95 -11.37 15.19 -8.09
C ILE A 95 -12.16 16.33 -8.72
N GLU A 96 -13.37 16.62 -8.24
CA GLU A 96 -14.14 17.80 -8.67
C GLU A 96 -13.53 19.07 -8.10
N GLN A 97 -13.20 19.06 -6.81
CA GLN A 97 -12.59 20.16 -6.07
C GLN A 97 -11.84 19.63 -4.87
N GLY A 98 -10.68 20.22 -4.55
CA GLY A 98 -9.87 19.85 -3.39
C GLY A 98 -9.49 21.06 -2.53
N GLU A 99 -9.51 20.87 -1.20
CA GLU A 99 -8.97 21.79 -0.21
C GLU A 99 -7.78 21.13 0.48
N TRP A 100 -6.60 21.70 0.31
CA TRP A 100 -5.34 21.10 0.74
C TRP A 100 -4.71 21.87 1.89
N LYS A 101 -4.26 21.12 2.91
CA LYS A 101 -3.78 21.69 4.18
C LYS A 101 -2.41 22.37 4.05
N HIS A 102 -1.56 21.86 3.15
CA HIS A 102 -0.15 22.25 3.10
C HIS A 102 0.22 23.01 1.83
N THR A 103 1.09 23.99 1.96
CA THR A 103 1.98 24.47 0.90
C THR A 103 3.26 23.61 0.90
N LYS A 104 4.13 23.74 -0.11
CA LYS A 104 5.44 23.08 -0.14
C LYS A 104 6.27 23.38 1.12
N GLU A 105 6.24 24.64 1.54
CA GLU A 105 6.96 25.10 2.72
C GLU A 105 6.38 24.52 4.01
N THR A 106 5.06 24.57 4.19
CA THR A 106 4.44 24.05 5.42
C THR A 106 4.54 22.55 5.52
N LEU A 107 4.51 21.79 4.39
CA LEU A 107 4.75 20.34 4.40
C LEU A 107 6.20 20.03 4.77
N TYR A 108 7.19 20.76 4.21
CA TYR A 108 8.57 20.60 4.59
C TYR A 108 8.79 20.87 6.10
N ASN A 109 8.23 21.96 6.62
CA ASN A 109 8.33 22.31 8.02
C ASN A 109 7.65 21.28 8.92
N TYR A 110 6.53 20.71 8.48
CA TYR A 110 5.86 19.62 9.20
C TYR A 110 6.75 18.39 9.26
N VAL A 111 7.28 17.91 8.12
CA VAL A 111 8.22 16.77 8.09
C VAL A 111 9.45 17.04 8.97
N TYR A 112 10.05 18.24 8.87
CA TYR A 112 11.19 18.61 9.72
C TYR A 112 10.84 18.59 11.21
N SER A 113 9.64 19.04 11.57
CA SER A 113 9.18 18.99 12.95
C SER A 113 9.02 17.56 13.47
N LEU A 114 8.59 16.62 12.62
CA LEU A 114 8.51 15.19 12.95
C LEU A 114 9.91 14.59 13.19
N VAL A 115 10.88 14.89 12.31
CA VAL A 115 12.28 14.49 12.53
C VAL A 115 12.77 15.02 13.87
N LYS A 116 12.51 16.30 14.19
CA LYS A 116 12.90 16.91 15.45
C LYS A 116 12.21 16.30 16.68
N GLN A 117 10.97 15.82 16.52
CA GLN A 117 10.27 15.09 17.59
C GLN A 117 10.90 13.71 17.85
N LEU A 118 11.26 13.01 16.77
CA LEU A 118 11.89 11.69 16.85
C LEU A 118 13.35 11.77 17.30
N ASN A 119 14.03 12.85 16.96
CA ASN A 119 15.44 13.11 17.26
C ASN A 119 15.62 14.58 17.70
N PRO A 120 15.35 14.91 18.99
CA PRO A 120 15.37 16.30 19.46
C PRO A 120 16.71 17.00 19.32
N ALA A 121 17.81 16.26 19.41
CA ALA A 121 19.17 16.80 19.26
C ALA A 121 19.59 16.95 17.79
N LEU A 122 18.83 16.38 16.84
CA LEU A 122 19.15 16.33 15.42
C LEU A 122 20.55 15.73 15.14
N GLU A 123 20.94 14.76 15.96
CA GLU A 123 22.23 14.09 15.84
C GLU A 123 22.20 12.99 14.76
N ASN A 124 23.36 12.79 14.12
CA ASN A 124 23.55 11.73 13.12
C ASN A 124 22.52 11.73 11.99
N LEU A 125 22.07 12.92 11.58
CA LEU A 125 21.18 13.03 10.43
C LEU A 125 21.90 12.60 9.16
N HIS A 126 21.18 11.91 8.31
CA HIS A 126 21.67 11.51 7.00
C HIS A 126 21.88 12.74 6.11
N ASP A 127 23.05 12.84 5.48
CA ASP A 127 23.37 13.87 4.49
C ASP A 127 23.93 13.18 3.24
N TYR A 128 23.12 13.15 2.18
CA TYR A 128 23.57 12.67 0.87
C TYR A 128 24.47 13.71 0.21
N LYS A 129 25.76 13.67 0.52
CA LYS A 129 26.79 14.48 -0.17
C LYS A 129 27.04 13.95 -1.59
N GLY A 130 26.03 14.01 -2.42
CA GLY A 130 26.13 13.63 -3.84
C GLY A 130 26.39 12.15 -4.06
N VAL A 131 26.04 11.70 -5.23
CA VAL A 131 26.38 10.36 -5.72
C VAL A 131 27.90 10.33 -5.96
N ASN A 132 28.66 9.67 -5.12
CA ASN A 132 30.04 9.33 -5.42
C ASN A 132 30.05 8.27 -6.52
N SER A 133 29.89 8.70 -7.76
CA SER A 133 30.07 7.83 -8.92
C SER A 133 31.55 7.81 -9.30
N LYS A 134 32.12 6.63 -9.44
CA LYS A 134 33.47 6.43 -9.93
C LYS A 134 33.43 5.63 -11.22
N MET A 135 34.05 6.16 -12.26
CA MET A 135 34.26 5.38 -13.48
C MET A 135 35.32 4.30 -13.21
N ILE A 136 34.94 3.04 -13.39
CA ILE A 136 35.83 1.89 -13.37
C ILE A 136 35.79 1.30 -14.79
N GLY A 137 36.82 1.62 -15.57
CA GLY A 137 36.83 1.32 -17.01
C GLY A 137 35.73 2.13 -17.73
N LYS A 138 34.85 1.44 -18.47
CA LYS A 138 33.70 2.07 -19.17
C LYS A 138 32.41 2.06 -18.36
N VAL A 139 32.42 1.56 -17.13
CA VAL A 139 31.23 1.41 -16.30
C VAL A 139 31.24 2.48 -15.21
N ASN A 140 30.14 3.23 -15.14
CA ASN A 140 29.90 4.18 -14.06
C ASN A 140 29.38 3.40 -12.84
N VAL A 141 30.22 3.21 -11.83
CA VAL A 141 29.84 2.56 -10.57
C VAL A 141 29.48 3.62 -9.57
N SER A 142 28.21 3.77 -9.28
CA SER A 142 27.71 4.62 -8.22
C SER A 142 27.57 3.81 -6.92
N LYS A 143 28.21 4.25 -5.86
CA LYS A 143 27.96 3.72 -4.52
C LYS A 143 26.67 4.37 -3.98
N HIS A 144 25.55 3.82 -4.36
CA HIS A 144 24.30 4.07 -3.62
C HIS A 144 24.27 3.12 -2.43
N PHE A 145 24.70 3.57 -1.29
CA PHE A 145 24.33 2.91 -0.07
C PHE A 145 23.00 3.54 0.39
N MET A 146 21.91 3.05 -0.20
CA MET A 146 20.60 3.29 0.37
C MET A 146 20.32 2.14 1.32
N PRO A 147 20.19 2.39 2.63
CA PRO A 147 19.62 1.38 3.49
C PRO A 147 18.22 1.09 2.94
N ASN A 148 17.95 -0.17 2.61
CA ASN A 148 16.61 -0.61 2.26
C ASN A 148 15.94 -1.05 3.56
N PRO A 149 15.29 -0.13 4.28
CA PRO A 149 14.69 -0.44 5.56
C PRO A 149 13.52 -1.39 5.31
N LYS A 150 13.35 -2.35 6.21
CA LYS A 150 12.14 -3.16 6.29
C LYS A 150 11.28 -2.55 7.41
N PRO A 151 10.37 -1.62 7.10
CA PRO A 151 9.51 -1.04 8.11
C PRO A 151 8.64 -2.15 8.70
N TYR A 152 8.45 -2.11 10.00
CA TYR A 152 7.48 -2.94 10.68
C TYR A 152 6.58 -2.05 11.53
N HIS A 153 5.39 -2.52 11.80
CA HIS A 153 4.40 -1.81 12.58
C HIS A 153 4.47 -2.28 14.03
N LEU A 154 4.21 -1.36 14.95
CA LEU A 154 4.00 -1.68 16.35
C LEU A 154 2.49 -1.73 16.60
N GLU A 155 1.99 -2.86 17.09
CA GLU A 155 0.56 -3.01 17.41
C GLU A 155 0.15 -2.15 18.61
N ASP A 156 1.03 -2.05 19.60
CA ASP A 156 0.79 -1.21 20.78
C ASP A 156 2.10 -0.52 21.19
N SER A 157 2.16 0.78 20.98
CA SER A 157 3.29 1.61 21.39
C SER A 157 3.22 2.05 22.86
N SER A 158 2.11 1.76 23.56
CA SER A 158 1.88 2.18 24.96
C SER A 158 2.48 1.23 25.99
N SER A 159 2.73 -0.03 25.62
CA SER A 159 3.27 -1.06 26.49
C SER A 159 4.80 -1.07 26.47
N LEU A 160 5.41 -1.02 27.66
CA LEU A 160 6.86 -1.19 27.83
C LEU A 160 7.36 -2.59 27.42
N PHE A 161 6.44 -3.54 27.26
CA PHE A 161 6.69 -4.93 26.89
C PHE A 161 6.07 -5.30 25.55
N SER A 162 5.58 -4.33 24.77
CA SER A 162 5.03 -4.63 23.46
C SER A 162 6.11 -5.22 22.57
N GLU A 163 5.91 -6.45 22.15
CA GLU A 163 6.74 -7.07 21.14
C GLU A 163 6.49 -6.39 19.80
N LYS A 164 7.56 -6.23 19.04
CA LYS A 164 7.47 -5.72 17.67
C LYS A 164 6.75 -6.77 16.84
N LYS A 165 5.60 -6.41 16.30
CA LYS A 165 4.81 -7.32 15.45
C LYS A 165 4.87 -6.89 14.00
N TYR A 166 4.97 -7.86 13.13
CA TYR A 166 4.87 -7.60 11.71
C TYR A 166 3.43 -7.29 11.35
N GLY A 167 3.26 -6.25 10.54
CA GLY A 167 1.98 -5.83 10.03
C GLY A 167 2.05 -5.44 8.57
N ALA A 168 0.89 -5.29 7.96
CA ALA A 168 0.75 -4.82 6.59
C ALA A 168 -0.28 -3.70 6.56
N LYS A 169 -0.04 -2.73 5.66
CA LYS A 169 -0.89 -1.55 5.48
C LYS A 169 -1.76 -1.69 4.25
N PHE A 170 -2.98 -1.21 4.38
CA PHE A 170 -3.97 -1.11 3.31
C PHE A 170 -4.70 0.21 3.42
N HIS A 171 -5.38 0.62 2.34
CA HIS A 171 -6.22 1.81 2.36
C HIS A 171 -7.66 1.43 2.03
N LEU A 172 -8.61 2.08 2.73
CA LEU A 172 -10.05 1.96 2.54
C LEU A 172 -10.72 3.30 2.82
N PHE A 173 -11.97 3.45 2.40
CA PHE A 173 -12.80 4.56 2.83
C PHE A 173 -13.65 4.14 4.02
N TYR A 174 -13.71 4.99 5.03
CA TYR A 174 -14.49 4.80 6.23
C TYR A 174 -15.51 5.95 6.38
N ARG A 175 -16.79 5.61 6.46
CA ARG A 175 -17.87 6.55 6.74
C ARG A 175 -18.11 6.60 8.23
N SER A 176 -17.81 7.75 8.83
CA SER A 176 -17.98 7.94 10.27
C SER A 176 -19.42 8.33 10.63
N ASP A 177 -19.72 8.23 11.92
CA ASP A 177 -21.07 8.55 12.45
C ASP A 177 -21.44 10.03 12.27
N ASP A 178 -20.48 10.92 12.10
CA ASP A 178 -20.66 12.35 11.78
C ASP A 178 -20.86 12.64 10.28
N ALA A 179 -21.16 11.59 9.50
CA ALA A 179 -21.39 11.64 8.06
C ALA A 179 -20.20 12.12 7.22
N LYS A 180 -18.99 12.02 7.74
CA LYS A 180 -17.75 12.26 6.99
C LYS A 180 -17.17 10.96 6.46
N THR A 181 -16.57 11.03 5.30
CA THR A 181 -15.83 9.92 4.72
C THR A 181 -14.33 10.19 4.81
N TYR A 182 -13.61 9.26 5.39
CA TYR A 182 -12.17 9.33 5.56
C TYR A 182 -11.48 8.29 4.66
N LEU A 183 -10.36 8.68 4.05
CA LEU A 183 -9.40 7.70 3.54
C LEU A 183 -8.56 7.24 4.73
N VAL A 184 -8.79 6.01 5.17
CA VAL A 184 -8.12 5.44 6.34
C VAL A 184 -6.97 4.54 5.93
N GLU A 185 -5.93 4.52 6.75
CA GLU A 185 -4.92 3.48 6.74
C GLU A 185 -5.41 2.35 7.67
N LEU A 186 -5.45 1.15 7.13
CA LEU A 186 -5.76 -0.07 7.86
C LEU A 186 -4.46 -0.83 8.08
N SER A 187 -4.06 -1.01 9.32
CA SER A 187 -2.89 -1.80 9.71
C SER A 187 -3.35 -3.16 10.21
N LEU A 188 -3.01 -4.21 9.47
CA LEU A 188 -3.29 -5.60 9.81
C LEU A 188 -2.06 -6.22 10.46
N TYR A 189 -2.22 -6.82 11.65
CA TYR A 189 -1.14 -7.46 12.39
C TYR A 189 -1.23 -8.98 12.35
N GLN A 190 -0.11 -9.63 12.62
CA GLN A 190 -0.01 -11.10 12.70
C GLN A 190 -0.99 -11.71 13.71
N SER A 191 -1.34 -10.99 14.77
CA SER A 191 -2.36 -11.42 15.77
C SER A 191 -3.77 -11.50 15.20
N GLY A 192 -4.04 -10.89 14.04
CA GLY A 192 -5.37 -10.70 13.47
C GLY A 192 -6.04 -9.41 13.96
N SER A 193 -5.38 -8.62 14.78
CA SER A 193 -5.82 -7.28 15.14
C SER A 193 -5.69 -6.36 13.93
N ILE A 194 -6.68 -5.50 13.74
CA ILE A 194 -6.77 -4.54 12.64
C ILE A 194 -6.96 -3.16 13.24
N GLU A 195 -6.04 -2.23 12.94
CA GLU A 195 -6.18 -0.83 13.35
C GLU A 195 -6.60 0.04 12.18
N LEU A 196 -7.61 0.88 12.39
CA LEU A 196 -7.95 1.98 11.49
C LEU A 196 -7.28 3.25 12.00
N CYS A 197 -6.26 3.69 11.27
CA CYS A 197 -5.52 4.93 11.50
C CYS A 197 -6.00 6.04 10.56
N ASN A 198 -5.46 7.25 10.70
CA ASN A 198 -5.90 8.44 9.95
C ASN A 198 -7.37 8.79 10.18
N LEU A 199 -7.84 8.55 11.42
CA LEU A 199 -9.12 8.96 11.95
C LEU A 199 -8.92 9.92 13.14
N PRO A 200 -9.89 10.78 13.48
CA PRO A 200 -9.83 11.57 14.69
C PRO A 200 -9.68 10.73 15.97
N ILE A 201 -10.26 9.53 15.95
CA ILE A 201 -10.14 8.53 17.01
C ILE A 201 -9.80 7.19 16.34
N ARG A 202 -8.62 6.66 16.67
CA ARG A 202 -8.18 5.33 16.24
C ARG A 202 -9.20 4.26 16.64
N LYS A 203 -9.45 3.30 15.77
CA LYS A 203 -10.30 2.15 16.03
C LYS A 203 -9.50 0.86 15.90
N ILE A 204 -9.77 -0.09 16.78
CA ILE A 204 -9.21 -1.44 16.72
C ILE A 204 -10.37 -2.39 16.44
N LEU A 205 -10.18 -3.25 15.46
CA LEU A 205 -11.18 -4.19 14.96
C LEU A 205 -10.57 -5.61 14.88
N ASN A 206 -11.45 -6.59 14.82
CA ASN A 206 -11.14 -7.93 14.35
C ASN A 206 -11.74 -8.16 12.95
N PHE A 207 -11.52 -9.34 12.35
CA PHE A 207 -12.04 -9.65 11.01
C PHE A 207 -13.57 -9.70 10.94
N GLU A 208 -14.25 -10.12 12.00
CA GLU A 208 -15.72 -10.17 12.05
C GLU A 208 -16.29 -8.75 12.02
N GLU A 209 -15.74 -7.85 12.85
CA GLU A 209 -16.13 -6.46 12.89
C GLU A 209 -15.82 -5.73 11.57
N LEU A 210 -14.68 -6.04 10.94
CA LEU A 210 -14.33 -5.51 9.61
C LEU A 210 -15.39 -5.91 8.57
N ASP A 211 -15.74 -7.20 8.53
CA ASP A 211 -16.74 -7.74 7.59
C ASP A 211 -18.13 -7.14 7.82
N GLU A 212 -18.53 -6.96 9.08
CA GLU A 212 -19.77 -6.26 9.42
C GLU A 212 -19.80 -4.80 8.94
N LEU A 213 -18.70 -4.06 9.15
CA LEU A 213 -18.59 -2.68 8.70
C LEU A 213 -18.62 -2.59 7.16
N ALA A 214 -18.00 -3.55 6.48
CA ALA A 214 -18.06 -3.65 5.02
C ALA A 214 -19.48 -3.97 4.53
N LYS A 215 -20.19 -4.94 5.13
CA LYS A 215 -21.58 -5.27 4.79
C LYS A 215 -22.54 -4.10 5.01
N LYS A 216 -22.31 -3.28 6.03
CA LYS A 216 -23.07 -2.05 6.31
C LYS A 216 -22.70 -0.88 5.38
N GLY A 217 -21.67 -1.02 4.54
CA GLY A 217 -21.14 0.05 3.68
C GLY A 217 -20.47 1.19 4.45
N ILE A 218 -20.13 0.96 5.72
CA ILE A 218 -19.35 1.88 6.56
C ILE A 218 -17.89 1.85 6.12
N LEU A 219 -17.32 0.64 5.95
CA LEU A 219 -16.08 0.44 5.20
C LEU A 219 -16.41 0.16 3.74
N THR A 220 -15.76 0.86 2.83
CA THR A 220 -16.01 0.74 1.40
C THR A 220 -14.73 0.99 0.58
N THR A 221 -14.71 0.45 -0.60
CA THR A 221 -13.69 0.74 -1.62
C THR A 221 -14.20 1.75 -2.65
N GLU A 222 -15.50 2.08 -2.63
CA GLU A 222 -16.15 2.93 -3.62
C GLU A 222 -16.88 4.10 -2.95
N PRO A 223 -16.22 5.27 -2.82
CA PRO A 223 -16.91 6.50 -2.44
C PRO A 223 -17.87 6.91 -3.56
N LYS A 224 -18.99 7.51 -3.19
CA LYS A 224 -20.01 7.97 -4.14
C LYS A 224 -19.57 9.23 -4.88
N VAL A 225 -20.06 9.40 -6.11
CA VAL A 225 -19.94 10.68 -6.83
C VAL A 225 -20.55 11.81 -5.98
N GLY A 226 -19.84 12.91 -5.86
CA GLY A 226 -20.21 14.04 -5.00
C GLY A 226 -19.87 13.89 -3.52
N GLU A 227 -19.41 12.71 -3.08
CA GLU A 227 -18.96 12.48 -1.70
C GLU A 227 -17.63 13.21 -1.43
N VAL A 228 -17.54 13.86 -0.27
CA VAL A 228 -16.32 14.53 0.18
C VAL A 228 -15.49 13.54 1.00
N VAL A 229 -14.27 13.30 0.55
CA VAL A 229 -13.32 12.44 1.23
C VAL A 229 -12.30 13.30 1.98
N THR A 230 -12.08 12.97 3.24
CA THR A 230 -11.07 13.59 4.10
C THR A 230 -9.85 12.67 4.20
N ILE A 231 -8.67 13.21 3.92
CA ILE A 231 -7.40 12.58 4.29
C ILE A 231 -6.86 13.40 5.46
N LEU A 232 -6.89 12.78 6.66
CA LEU A 232 -6.46 13.49 7.88
C LEU A 232 -5.03 14.02 7.71
N ASN A 233 -4.81 15.25 8.10
CA ASN A 233 -3.52 15.96 7.97
C ASN A 233 -3.07 16.30 6.55
N LEU A 234 -3.81 15.93 5.50
CA LEU A 234 -3.47 16.27 4.11
C LEU A 234 -4.48 17.22 3.46
N GLY A 235 -5.77 16.94 3.60
CA GLY A 235 -6.83 17.76 3.00
C GLY A 235 -8.14 17.03 2.81
N THR A 236 -9.04 17.66 2.07
CA THR A 236 -10.33 17.08 1.65
C THR A 236 -10.49 17.23 0.14
N PHE A 237 -11.20 16.32 -0.48
CA PHE A 237 -11.55 16.43 -1.90
C PHE A 237 -12.92 15.82 -2.18
N LYS A 238 -13.59 16.33 -3.19
CA LYS A 238 -14.90 15.87 -3.64
C LYS A 238 -14.74 14.96 -4.86
N ILE A 239 -15.37 13.79 -4.83
CA ILE A 239 -15.33 12.82 -5.92
C ILE A 239 -16.18 13.29 -7.09
N MET A 240 -15.59 13.39 -8.28
CA MET A 240 -16.28 13.67 -9.54
C MET A 240 -16.68 12.38 -10.25
N SER A 241 -15.75 11.42 -10.36
CA SER A 241 -15.94 10.12 -10.99
C SER A 241 -14.80 9.19 -10.59
N GLY A 242 -14.89 7.93 -10.92
CA GLY A 242 -13.84 6.97 -10.68
C GLY A 242 -14.39 5.61 -10.32
N SER A 243 -13.49 4.67 -10.06
CA SER A 243 -13.84 3.31 -9.64
C SER A 243 -12.79 2.75 -8.69
N GLY A 244 -13.24 1.94 -7.78
CA GLY A 244 -12.41 1.14 -6.88
C GLY A 244 -12.53 -0.35 -7.17
N VAL A 245 -11.69 -1.14 -6.50
CA VAL A 245 -11.82 -2.59 -6.48
C VAL A 245 -13.07 -3.01 -5.69
N ASP A 246 -13.64 -4.17 -5.99
CA ASP A 246 -14.74 -4.70 -5.17
C ASP A 246 -14.26 -4.91 -3.72
N ILE A 247 -15.11 -4.55 -2.75
CA ILE A 247 -14.80 -4.70 -1.31
C ILE A 247 -14.48 -6.15 -0.93
N LYS A 248 -15.08 -7.14 -1.59
CA LYS A 248 -14.79 -8.56 -1.38
C LYS A 248 -13.35 -8.89 -1.76
N PHE A 249 -12.85 -8.35 -2.87
CA PHE A 249 -11.45 -8.53 -3.26
C PHE A 249 -10.50 -7.91 -2.24
N LYS A 250 -10.87 -6.75 -1.68
CA LYS A 250 -10.06 -6.12 -0.63
C LYS A 250 -10.04 -6.94 0.66
N ILE A 251 -11.15 -7.52 1.07
CA ILE A 251 -11.22 -8.43 2.23
C ILE A 251 -10.39 -9.70 1.97
N ASN A 252 -10.46 -10.26 0.76
CA ASN A 252 -9.62 -11.41 0.38
C ASN A 252 -8.14 -11.06 0.41
N GLU A 253 -7.75 -9.87 -0.06
CA GLU A 253 -6.36 -9.39 0.02
C GLU A 253 -5.86 -9.31 1.47
N LEU A 254 -6.68 -8.78 2.38
CA LEU A 254 -6.40 -8.75 3.81
C LEU A 254 -6.25 -10.16 4.40
N THR A 255 -7.16 -11.07 4.05
CA THR A 255 -7.12 -12.47 4.50
C THR A 255 -5.87 -13.19 4.00
N ASN A 256 -5.50 -12.98 2.73
CA ASN A 256 -4.27 -13.53 2.16
C ASN A 256 -3.04 -13.01 2.89
N LYS A 257 -3.00 -11.71 3.18
CA LYS A 257 -1.88 -11.12 3.92
C LYS A 257 -1.79 -11.63 5.35
N PHE A 258 -2.92 -11.82 6.02
CA PHE A 258 -2.98 -12.45 7.33
C PHE A 258 -2.42 -13.88 7.31
N ASN A 259 -2.79 -14.66 6.30
CA ASN A 259 -2.27 -16.02 6.12
C ASN A 259 -0.75 -16.00 5.91
N GLU A 260 -0.26 -15.11 5.04
CA GLU A 260 1.18 -14.93 4.80
C GLU A 260 1.94 -14.53 6.07
N LEU A 261 1.43 -13.57 6.85
CA LEU A 261 2.02 -13.16 8.12
C LEU A 261 2.12 -14.32 9.13
N ASN A 262 1.23 -15.29 9.03
CA ASN A 262 1.18 -16.49 9.87
C ASN A 262 1.83 -17.73 9.24
N GLY A 263 2.58 -17.54 8.14
CA GLY A 263 3.27 -18.64 7.45
C GLY A 263 2.33 -19.66 6.79
N LYS A 264 1.07 -19.28 6.54
CA LYS A 264 0.10 -20.10 5.82
C LYS A 264 0.16 -19.82 4.32
N GLU A 265 -0.27 -20.80 3.53
CA GLU A 265 -0.39 -20.65 2.09
C GLU A 265 -1.36 -19.51 1.74
N ASN A 266 -0.93 -18.57 0.91
CA ASN A 266 -1.80 -17.54 0.36
C ASN A 266 -2.48 -18.00 -0.93
N SER A 267 -3.45 -17.23 -1.45
CA SER A 267 -4.21 -17.62 -2.63
C SER A 267 -3.35 -17.74 -3.89
N ILE A 268 -2.29 -16.95 -4.04
CA ILE A 268 -1.36 -17.03 -5.18
C ILE A 268 -0.62 -18.36 -5.15
N SER A 269 -0.01 -18.70 -4.00
CA SER A 269 0.73 -19.96 -3.82
C SER A 269 -0.19 -21.17 -3.99
N LYS A 270 -1.41 -21.11 -3.44
CA LYS A 270 -2.44 -22.14 -3.61
C LYS A 270 -2.79 -22.34 -5.09
N CYS A 271 -3.06 -21.24 -5.80
CA CYS A 271 -3.38 -21.29 -7.22
C CYS A 271 -2.22 -21.86 -8.06
N ALA A 272 -0.99 -21.40 -7.81
CA ALA A 272 0.20 -21.90 -8.49
C ALA A 272 0.41 -23.39 -8.25
N ARG A 273 0.28 -23.87 -7.02
CA ARG A 273 0.39 -25.29 -6.70
C ARG A 273 -0.65 -26.14 -7.42
N ILE A 274 -1.93 -25.73 -7.40
CA ILE A 274 -3.00 -26.47 -8.11
C ILE A 274 -2.75 -26.45 -9.64
N PHE A 275 -2.22 -25.36 -10.17
CA PHE A 275 -1.85 -25.28 -11.57
C PHE A 275 -0.70 -26.25 -11.93
N ASP A 276 0.32 -26.37 -11.09
CA ASP A 276 1.39 -27.34 -11.27
C ASP A 276 0.87 -28.77 -11.20
N GLU A 277 -0.02 -29.07 -10.22
CA GLU A 277 -0.69 -30.38 -10.13
C GLU A 277 -1.54 -30.68 -11.40
N TYR A 278 -2.22 -29.65 -11.96
CA TYR A 278 -2.97 -29.80 -13.19
C TYR A 278 -2.06 -30.10 -14.39
N LYS A 279 -0.92 -29.44 -14.50
CA LYS A 279 0.06 -29.71 -15.58
C LYS A 279 0.58 -31.15 -15.54
N GLU A 280 0.78 -31.69 -14.35
CA GLU A 280 1.23 -33.08 -14.18
C GLU A 280 0.12 -34.09 -14.43
N ASN A 281 -1.13 -33.82 -13.99
CA ASN A 281 -2.28 -34.73 -14.08
C ASN A 281 -3.55 -33.98 -14.50
N PRO A 282 -3.69 -33.61 -15.78
CA PRO A 282 -4.85 -32.88 -16.27
C PRO A 282 -6.16 -33.62 -15.99
N SER A 283 -7.08 -32.98 -15.26
CA SER A 283 -8.39 -33.52 -14.97
C SER A 283 -9.43 -32.40 -14.79
N LYS A 284 -10.70 -32.71 -15.06
CA LYS A 284 -11.80 -31.78 -14.85
C LYS A 284 -11.86 -31.31 -13.40
N ARG A 285 -11.64 -32.22 -12.42
CA ARG A 285 -11.62 -31.87 -11.00
C ARG A 285 -10.57 -30.80 -10.69
N LEU A 286 -9.32 -31.00 -11.14
CA LEU A 286 -8.24 -30.04 -10.90
C LEU A 286 -8.47 -28.72 -11.63
N ARG A 287 -9.09 -28.73 -12.83
CA ARG A 287 -9.48 -27.51 -13.52
C ARG A 287 -10.53 -26.71 -12.73
N ASP A 288 -11.55 -27.39 -12.21
CA ASP A 288 -12.58 -26.74 -11.40
C ASP A 288 -12.01 -26.19 -10.09
N GLU A 289 -11.11 -26.93 -9.42
CA GLU A 289 -10.36 -26.47 -8.24
C GLU A 289 -9.45 -25.29 -8.58
N LEU A 290 -8.75 -25.33 -9.72
CA LEU A 290 -7.90 -24.24 -10.19
C LEU A 290 -8.72 -22.96 -10.44
N LYS A 291 -9.90 -23.10 -11.04
CA LYS A 291 -10.80 -21.97 -11.25
C LYS A 291 -11.17 -21.30 -9.93
N VAL A 292 -11.60 -22.06 -8.94
CA VAL A 292 -11.93 -21.54 -7.60
C VAL A 292 -10.72 -20.84 -6.98
N ALA A 293 -9.55 -21.50 -7.00
CA ALA A 293 -8.33 -20.91 -6.44
C ALA A 293 -7.88 -19.63 -7.15
N TYR A 294 -8.04 -19.57 -8.49
CA TYR A 294 -7.71 -18.39 -9.28
C TYR A 294 -8.68 -17.21 -8.99
N GLU A 295 -9.96 -17.49 -8.83
CA GLU A 295 -10.97 -16.50 -8.51
C GLU A 295 -10.81 -15.94 -7.07
N GLU A 296 -10.21 -16.73 -6.15
CA GLU A 296 -9.81 -16.27 -4.82
C GLU A 296 -8.61 -15.29 -4.85
N VAL A 297 -7.78 -15.31 -5.90
CA VAL A 297 -6.65 -14.37 -6.04
C VAL A 297 -7.18 -12.97 -6.33
N PRO A 298 -6.78 -11.93 -5.54
CA PRO A 298 -7.12 -10.55 -5.83
C PRO A 298 -6.76 -10.16 -7.26
N GLU A 299 -7.65 -9.47 -7.96
CA GLU A 299 -7.53 -9.22 -9.41
C GLU A 299 -6.18 -8.61 -9.80
N HIS A 300 -5.73 -7.58 -9.06
CA HIS A 300 -4.45 -6.90 -9.29
C HIS A 300 -3.22 -7.78 -9.00
N GLN A 301 -3.41 -8.93 -8.34
CA GLN A 301 -2.33 -9.89 -8.03
C GLN A 301 -2.34 -11.11 -8.96
N ARG A 302 -3.37 -11.28 -9.81
CA ARG A 302 -3.49 -12.45 -10.70
C ARG A 302 -2.32 -12.57 -11.66
N ILE A 303 -1.75 -11.45 -12.08
CA ILE A 303 -0.54 -11.41 -12.92
C ILE A 303 0.67 -12.13 -12.30
N PHE A 304 0.67 -12.39 -10.99
CA PHE A 304 1.75 -13.07 -10.27
C PHE A 304 1.52 -14.58 -10.12
N VAL A 305 0.40 -15.11 -10.62
CA VAL A 305 0.11 -16.56 -10.56
C VAL A 305 0.95 -17.34 -11.58
N GLY A 306 1.26 -16.73 -12.73
CA GLY A 306 2.08 -17.31 -13.77
C GLY A 306 3.53 -16.83 -13.76
N THR A 307 4.22 -16.97 -14.87
CA THR A 307 5.59 -16.51 -15.07
C THR A 307 5.65 -15.01 -15.40
N MET A 308 6.85 -14.41 -15.39
CA MET A 308 7.04 -13.01 -15.80
C MET A 308 6.61 -12.77 -17.27
N ASP A 309 6.76 -13.79 -18.13
CA ASP A 309 6.47 -13.68 -19.57
C ASP A 309 5.00 -13.94 -19.86
N THR A 310 4.44 -14.98 -19.25
CA THR A 310 3.06 -15.44 -19.51
C THR A 310 2.04 -14.83 -18.58
N LYS A 311 2.49 -14.23 -17.45
CA LYS A 311 1.63 -13.75 -16.38
C LYS A 311 0.63 -14.84 -15.99
N ASP A 312 -0.67 -14.56 -15.99
CA ASP A 312 -1.74 -15.50 -15.67
C ASP A 312 -2.41 -16.12 -16.93
N TYR A 313 -1.89 -15.84 -18.13
CA TYR A 313 -2.54 -16.31 -19.38
C TYR A 313 -2.66 -17.82 -19.47
N GLU A 314 -1.63 -18.57 -19.06
CA GLU A 314 -1.67 -20.04 -19.09
C GLU A 314 -2.75 -20.60 -18.16
N VAL A 315 -2.84 -20.05 -16.94
CA VAL A 315 -3.87 -20.43 -15.97
C VAL A 315 -5.26 -20.12 -16.50
N ARG A 316 -5.46 -18.92 -17.07
CA ARG A 316 -6.72 -18.47 -17.65
C ARG A 316 -7.11 -19.33 -18.85
N GLN A 317 -6.15 -19.76 -19.66
CA GLN A 317 -6.43 -20.66 -20.78
C GLN A 317 -6.96 -22.01 -20.32
N VAL A 318 -6.36 -22.61 -19.29
CA VAL A 318 -6.87 -23.85 -18.69
C VAL A 318 -8.30 -23.68 -18.18
N ILE A 319 -8.60 -22.55 -17.55
CA ILE A 319 -9.91 -22.31 -16.92
C ILE A 319 -10.98 -21.89 -17.92
N TYR A 320 -10.63 -20.96 -18.85
CA TYR A 320 -11.59 -20.27 -19.72
C TYR A 320 -11.44 -20.61 -21.22
N GLY A 321 -10.41 -21.36 -21.58
CA GLY A 321 -10.22 -21.87 -22.95
C GLY A 321 -10.04 -20.79 -24.01
N ASP A 322 -10.73 -20.93 -25.15
CA ASP A 322 -10.53 -20.08 -26.33
C ASP A 322 -10.86 -18.60 -26.15
N ILE A 323 -11.53 -18.22 -25.06
CA ILE A 323 -11.81 -16.82 -24.77
C ILE A 323 -10.48 -16.07 -24.55
N VAL A 324 -9.55 -16.68 -23.83
CA VAL A 324 -8.24 -16.09 -23.53
C VAL A 324 -7.37 -15.96 -24.77
N LYS A 325 -7.47 -16.93 -25.69
CA LYS A 325 -6.79 -16.89 -26.98
C LYS A 325 -7.23 -15.68 -27.82
N LYS A 326 -8.54 -15.45 -27.92
CA LYS A 326 -9.08 -14.29 -28.62
C LYS A 326 -8.65 -12.97 -27.99
N GLU A 327 -8.72 -12.85 -26.65
CA GLU A 327 -8.28 -11.64 -25.94
C GLU A 327 -6.80 -11.33 -26.20
N TRP A 328 -5.95 -12.37 -26.26
CA TRP A 328 -4.53 -12.20 -26.57
C TRP A 328 -4.32 -11.69 -27.98
N GLU A 329 -4.95 -12.36 -28.97
CA GLU A 329 -4.84 -12.00 -30.39
C GLU A 329 -5.35 -10.58 -30.67
N GLU A 330 -6.45 -10.18 -30.02
CA GLU A 330 -7.00 -8.82 -30.10
C GLU A 330 -6.06 -7.76 -29.48
N TYR A 331 -5.41 -8.08 -28.35
CA TYR A 331 -4.56 -7.13 -27.65
C TYR A 331 -3.17 -7.00 -28.27
N TYR A 332 -2.53 -8.12 -28.63
CA TYR A 332 -1.15 -8.14 -29.12
C TYR A 332 -1.04 -8.16 -30.65
N GLY A 333 -2.10 -8.51 -31.38
CA GLY A 333 -2.11 -8.56 -32.84
C GLY A 333 -1.33 -9.74 -33.46
N TYR A 334 -0.99 -10.74 -32.66
CA TYR A 334 -0.35 -11.98 -33.14
C TYR A 334 -0.93 -13.21 -32.43
N GLU A 335 -0.71 -14.39 -33.03
CA GLU A 335 -1.27 -15.66 -32.57
C GLU A 335 -0.82 -16.00 -31.14
N TYR A 336 -1.74 -16.60 -30.36
CA TYR A 336 -1.48 -17.01 -28.99
C TYR A 336 -0.37 -18.07 -28.93
N PRO A 337 0.78 -17.81 -28.24
CA PRO A 337 1.96 -18.68 -28.35
C PRO A 337 1.92 -19.91 -27.43
N TYR A 338 0.90 -20.08 -26.58
CA TYR A 338 0.86 -21.10 -25.52
C TYR A 338 -0.24 -22.17 -25.76
N ASP A 339 -0.38 -22.64 -27.01
CA ASP A 339 -1.42 -23.60 -27.40
C ASP A 339 -1.17 -25.04 -26.90
N ASP A 340 0.06 -25.32 -26.39
CA ASP A 340 0.49 -26.67 -25.98
C ASP A 340 0.10 -27.06 -24.55
N MET A 341 -0.86 -26.37 -23.93
CA MET A 341 -1.30 -26.68 -22.58
C MET A 341 -2.01 -28.04 -22.51
N PRO A 342 -1.69 -28.87 -21.48
CA PRO A 342 -2.33 -30.17 -21.33
C PRO A 342 -3.84 -30.04 -21.20
N LYS A 343 -4.60 -30.76 -22.06
CA LYS A 343 -6.05 -30.81 -21.98
C LYS A 343 -6.48 -31.95 -21.04
N SER A 344 -7.59 -31.76 -20.34
CA SER A 344 -8.10 -32.83 -19.48
C SER A 344 -8.51 -34.04 -20.36
N ILE A 345 -8.20 -35.24 -19.87
CA ILE A 345 -8.53 -36.52 -20.55
C ILE A 345 -10.04 -36.67 -20.75
N ASP A 346 -10.84 -35.97 -19.95
CA ASP A 346 -12.32 -36.02 -20.01
C ASP A 346 -12.92 -35.16 -21.15
N GLU A 347 -12.09 -34.47 -21.92
CA GLU A 347 -12.50 -33.58 -23.01
C GLU A 347 -12.06 -34.11 -24.41
N SER A 348 -11.50 -35.34 -24.47
CA SER A 348 -11.02 -35.99 -25.70
C SER A 348 -12.09 -36.93 -26.32
#